data_ba6bcf9c8338cf7e410781e7e2f69fcb
#
_entry.id   ba6bcf9c8338cf7e410781e7e2f69fcb
#
_cell.length_a   1.000
_cell.length_b   1.000
_cell.length_c   1.000
_cell.angle_alpha   90.00
_cell.angle_beta   90.00
_cell.angle_gamma   90.00
#
_symmetry.space_group_name_H-M   'P 1'
#
loop_
_entity.id
_entity.type
_entity.pdbx_description
1 polymer ?
#
loop_
_entity_poly.entity_id
_entity_poly.type
_entity_poly.pdbx_seq_one_letter_code
_entity_poly.pdbx_strand_id
1 'polypeptide(L)'
;MKRILAFSLAALAAASCAPADPVASAERAERDAMELAEALRGRTAGAPVSCVDQRTLSGNRSAGEGAIIFDGPGDLIYVNRPPAGCPDLSFDRALVTRTISGRLCRGDIVTVVDPLNGTQYGGCGLGDFVPYRRAG
;
A
#
# COMPACT_ATOMS: atom_id res chain seq x y z
N MET A 1 21.82 55.23 -38.55
CA MET A 1 21.64 53.76 -38.58
C MET A 1 21.79 53.23 -37.15
N LYS A 2 20.70 52.99 -36.45
CA LYS A 2 20.69 52.44 -35.09
C LYS A 2 20.26 50.96 -35.21
N ARG A 3 21.22 50.08 -34.89
CA ARG A 3 20.95 48.65 -34.81
C ARG A 3 20.41 48.32 -33.38
N ILE A 4 19.15 47.94 -33.32
CA ILE A 4 18.52 47.46 -32.09
C ILE A 4 18.78 45.98 -32.03
N LEU A 5 19.62 45.53 -31.07
CA LEU A 5 19.79 44.13 -30.74
C LEU A 5 18.64 43.72 -29.81
N ALA A 6 17.77 42.87 -30.32
CA ALA A 6 16.74 42.20 -29.50
C ALA A 6 17.39 41.03 -28.74
N PHE A 7 17.50 41.15 -27.42
CA PHE A 7 17.86 40.05 -26.54
C PHE A 7 16.62 39.22 -26.26
N SER A 8 16.56 38.03 -26.85
CA SER A 8 15.55 37.02 -26.49
C SER A 8 15.94 36.34 -25.19
N LEU A 9 15.24 36.66 -24.11
CA LEU A 9 15.32 35.89 -22.87
C LEU A 9 14.58 34.54 -23.04
N ALA A 10 15.33 33.46 -23.18
CA ALA A 10 14.79 32.12 -23.07
C ALA A 10 14.62 31.80 -21.57
N ALA A 11 13.39 31.82 -21.08
CA ALA A 11 13.05 31.38 -19.76
C ALA A 11 13.10 29.81 -19.73
N LEU A 12 14.15 29.25 -19.11
CA LEU A 12 14.20 27.83 -18.75
C LEU A 12 13.19 27.60 -17.61
N ALA A 13 12.07 26.98 -17.93
CA ALA A 13 11.18 26.43 -16.93
C ALA A 13 11.87 25.20 -16.30
N ALA A 14 12.52 25.40 -15.15
CA ALA A 14 12.97 24.32 -14.29
C ALA A 14 11.73 23.64 -13.72
N ALA A 15 11.39 22.44 -14.23
CA ALA A 15 10.43 21.56 -13.59
C ALA A 15 11.01 21.12 -12.24
N SER A 16 10.71 21.85 -11.18
CA SER A 16 11.05 21.47 -9.83
C SER A 16 10.15 20.30 -9.44
N CYS A 17 10.73 19.12 -9.30
CA CYS A 17 10.14 18.05 -8.48
C CYS A 17 10.04 18.63 -7.06
N ALA A 18 8.86 19.11 -6.69
CA ALA A 18 8.64 19.58 -5.32
C ALA A 18 8.79 18.38 -4.38
N PRO A 19 9.64 18.47 -3.35
CA PRO A 19 9.71 17.42 -2.33
C PRO A 19 8.32 17.27 -1.69
N ALA A 20 7.94 16.02 -1.40
CA ALA A 20 6.70 15.76 -0.69
C ALA A 20 6.67 16.57 0.61
N ASP A 21 5.54 17.22 0.89
CA ASP A 21 5.37 18.02 2.09
C ASP A 21 5.55 17.12 3.33
N PRO A 22 6.55 17.36 4.18
CA PRO A 22 6.85 16.53 5.34
C PRO A 22 5.71 16.52 6.36
N VAL A 23 4.94 17.61 6.47
CA VAL A 23 3.78 17.68 7.37
C VAL A 23 2.65 16.79 6.86
N ALA A 24 2.32 16.89 5.59
CA ALA A 24 1.30 16.04 4.98
C ALA A 24 1.68 14.55 4.98
N SER A 25 2.97 14.23 4.90
CA SER A 25 3.47 12.86 5.01
C SER A 25 3.35 12.33 6.44
N ALA A 26 3.66 13.14 7.44
CA ALA A 26 3.52 12.77 8.85
C ALA A 26 2.07 12.55 9.24
N GLU A 27 1.16 13.43 8.82
CA GLU A 27 -0.28 13.29 9.09
C GLU A 27 -0.87 12.02 8.45
N ARG A 28 -0.42 11.65 7.25
CA ARG A 28 -0.81 10.38 6.61
C ARG A 28 -0.32 9.19 7.40
N ALA A 29 0.96 9.16 7.76
CA ALA A 29 1.55 8.08 8.54
C ALA A 29 0.85 7.89 9.89
N GLU A 30 0.43 8.98 10.54
CA GLU A 30 -0.30 8.93 11.80
C GLU A 30 -1.71 8.33 11.61
N ARG A 31 -2.44 8.73 10.57
CA ARG A 31 -3.74 8.13 10.24
C ARG A 31 -3.64 6.64 9.93
N ASP A 32 -2.65 6.25 9.14
CA ASP A 32 -2.40 4.86 8.77
C ASP A 32 -2.08 4.01 10.01
N ALA A 33 -1.29 4.55 10.94
CA ALA A 33 -0.99 3.90 12.21
C ALA A 33 -2.22 3.75 13.10
N MET A 34 -3.09 4.76 13.15
CA MET A 34 -4.35 4.70 13.89
C MET A 34 -5.32 3.68 13.29
N GLU A 35 -5.43 3.60 11.98
CA GLU A 35 -6.27 2.63 11.29
C GLU A 35 -5.80 1.19 11.57
N LEU A 36 -4.51 0.96 11.51
CA LEU A 36 -3.95 -0.34 11.86
C LEU A 36 -4.18 -0.68 13.34
N ALA A 37 -3.95 0.27 14.24
CA ALA A 37 -4.18 0.07 15.66
C ALA A 37 -5.64 -0.26 15.97
N GLU A 38 -6.59 0.38 15.30
CA GLU A 38 -8.01 0.09 15.42
C GLU A 38 -8.34 -1.34 14.95
N ALA A 39 -7.80 -1.75 13.79
CA ALA A 39 -8.00 -3.10 13.27
C ALA A 39 -7.45 -4.18 14.21
N LEU A 40 -6.39 -3.88 14.95
CA LEU A 40 -5.72 -4.79 15.88
C LEU A 40 -6.27 -4.75 17.30
N ARG A 41 -7.23 -3.87 17.61
CA ARG A 41 -7.77 -3.71 18.95
C ARG A 41 -8.36 -5.02 19.49
N GLY A 42 -7.93 -5.42 20.68
CA GLY A 42 -8.39 -6.64 21.33
C GLY A 42 -7.92 -7.94 20.65
N ARG A 43 -6.88 -7.85 19.80
CA ARG A 43 -6.31 -9.01 19.10
C ARG A 43 -4.89 -9.28 19.57
N THR A 44 -4.51 -10.53 19.54
CA THR A 44 -3.16 -10.99 19.88
C THR A 44 -2.50 -11.57 18.63
N ALA A 45 -1.24 -11.17 18.40
CA ALA A 45 -0.43 -11.68 17.31
C ALA A 45 0.00 -13.13 17.57
N GLY A 46 -0.09 -13.96 16.53
CA GLY A 46 0.52 -15.27 16.47
C GLY A 46 1.88 -15.24 15.76
N ALA A 47 2.48 -16.42 15.57
CA ALA A 47 3.70 -16.56 14.81
C ALA A 47 3.48 -16.22 13.33
N PRO A 48 4.39 -15.47 12.70
CA PRO A 48 4.32 -15.18 11.27
C PRO A 48 4.33 -16.46 10.43
N VAL A 49 3.57 -16.45 9.33
CA VAL A 49 3.56 -17.51 8.35
C VAL A 49 3.95 -16.97 6.98
N SER A 50 4.63 -17.77 6.19
CA SER A 50 5.10 -17.35 4.86
C SER A 50 4.01 -17.37 3.80
N CYS A 51 2.98 -18.21 3.96
CA CYS A 51 1.88 -18.37 3.01
C CYS A 51 0.55 -18.53 3.70
N VAL A 52 -0.51 -18.06 3.04
CA VAL A 52 -1.92 -18.27 3.43
C VAL A 52 -2.71 -18.87 2.27
N ASP A 53 -3.78 -19.62 2.55
CA ASP A 53 -4.68 -20.12 1.50
C ASP A 53 -5.58 -18.97 1.04
N GLN A 54 -5.43 -18.54 -0.21
CA GLN A 54 -6.19 -17.43 -0.77
C GLN A 54 -7.70 -17.67 -0.74
N ARG A 55 -8.14 -18.93 -0.84
CA ARG A 55 -9.57 -19.29 -0.82
C ARG A 55 -10.23 -19.06 0.54
N THR A 56 -9.44 -18.99 1.60
CA THR A 56 -9.95 -18.71 2.96
C THR A 56 -10.00 -17.22 3.28
N LEU A 57 -9.46 -16.38 2.41
CA LEU A 57 -9.50 -14.94 2.57
C LEU A 57 -10.79 -14.39 1.97
N SER A 58 -11.51 -13.57 2.73
CA SER A 58 -12.76 -12.93 2.31
C SER A 58 -12.57 -11.52 1.75
N GLY A 59 -11.42 -10.93 1.99
CA GLY A 59 -11.11 -9.59 1.50
C GLY A 59 -9.75 -9.11 1.95
N ASN A 60 -9.41 -7.91 1.51
CA ASN A 60 -8.25 -7.18 1.98
C ASN A 60 -8.56 -5.68 2.04
N ARG A 61 -7.83 -4.97 2.88
CA ARG A 61 -7.83 -3.51 2.97
C ARG A 61 -6.45 -3.01 3.33
N SER A 62 -6.14 -1.79 2.94
CA SER A 62 -4.89 -1.14 3.32
C SER A 62 -5.01 -0.44 4.68
N ALA A 63 -3.92 -0.39 5.42
CA ALA A 63 -3.68 0.59 6.45
C ALA A 63 -2.49 1.43 5.98
N GLY A 64 -2.77 2.33 5.03
CA GLY A 64 -1.77 3.07 4.27
C GLY A 64 -0.91 2.20 3.34
N GLU A 65 0.22 2.74 2.93
CA GLU A 65 1.18 2.05 2.05
C GLU A 65 2.05 1.03 2.79
N GLY A 66 2.05 1.06 4.12
CA GLY A 66 2.93 0.24 4.96
C GLY A 66 2.34 -1.08 5.42
N ALA A 67 1.02 -1.26 5.36
CA ALA A 67 0.38 -2.48 5.85
C ALA A 67 -0.87 -2.85 5.04
N ILE A 68 -1.04 -4.14 4.83
CA ILE A 68 -2.21 -4.74 4.20
C ILE A 68 -2.84 -5.68 5.22
N ILE A 69 -4.13 -5.55 5.42
CA ILE A 69 -4.91 -6.42 6.30
C ILE A 69 -5.73 -7.35 5.42
N PHE A 70 -5.52 -8.64 5.57
CA PHE A 70 -6.31 -9.69 4.92
C PHE A 70 -7.30 -10.29 5.91
N ASP A 71 -8.57 -10.35 5.54
CA ASP A 71 -9.61 -10.94 6.36
C ASP A 71 -9.64 -12.45 6.14
N GLY A 72 -9.31 -13.20 7.18
CA GLY A 72 -9.33 -14.67 7.20
C GLY A 72 -10.65 -15.24 7.74
N PRO A 73 -10.69 -16.55 7.99
CA PRO A 73 -11.91 -17.18 8.50
C PRO A 73 -12.22 -16.78 9.95
N GLY A 74 -13.49 -16.59 10.22
CA GLY A 74 -13.96 -16.18 11.55
C GLY A 74 -13.50 -14.76 11.91
N ASP A 75 -12.86 -14.64 13.06
CA ASP A 75 -12.29 -13.38 13.55
C ASP A 75 -10.78 -13.21 13.26
N LEU A 76 -10.20 -14.16 12.51
CA LEU A 76 -8.79 -14.11 12.13
C LEU A 76 -8.56 -13.02 11.09
N ILE A 77 -7.56 -12.20 11.32
CA ILE A 77 -6.98 -11.34 10.30
C ILE A 77 -5.48 -11.60 10.17
N TYR A 78 -4.95 -11.36 8.99
CA TYR A 78 -3.51 -11.36 8.76
C TYR A 78 -3.04 -9.94 8.45
N VAL A 79 -1.97 -9.52 9.07
CA VAL A 79 -1.29 -8.27 8.71
C VAL A 79 -0.05 -8.63 7.91
N ASN A 80 0.03 -8.09 6.73
CA ASN A 80 1.21 -8.18 5.86
C ASN A 80 1.86 -6.80 5.76
N ARG A 81 3.16 -6.75 5.99
CA ARG A 81 3.95 -5.54 5.79
C ARG A 81 4.91 -5.76 4.64
N PRO A 82 4.57 -5.27 3.43
CA PRO A 82 5.48 -5.32 2.30
C PRO A 82 6.83 -4.68 2.66
N PRO A 83 7.97 -5.33 2.46
CA PRO A 83 9.28 -4.82 2.89
C PRO A 83 9.65 -3.47 2.29
N ALA A 84 9.20 -3.19 1.08
CA ALA A 84 9.40 -1.91 0.39
C ALA A 84 8.16 -0.99 0.45
N GLY A 85 7.17 -1.31 1.28
CA GLY A 85 5.85 -0.69 1.22
C GLY A 85 5.06 -1.11 -0.01
N CYS A 86 3.86 -0.60 -0.12
CA CYS A 86 3.00 -0.80 -1.29
C CYS A 86 2.53 0.56 -1.81
N PRO A 87 3.32 1.22 -2.65
CA PRO A 87 3.03 2.56 -3.14
C PRO A 87 1.66 2.66 -3.78
N ASP A 88 1.02 3.79 -3.62
CA ASP A 88 -0.29 4.11 -4.17
C ASP A 88 -1.48 3.31 -3.58
N LEU A 89 -1.26 2.41 -2.63
CA LEU A 89 -2.34 1.60 -2.06
C LEU A 89 -3.33 2.41 -1.20
N SER A 90 -2.91 3.55 -0.67
CA SER A 90 -3.68 4.37 0.28
C SER A 90 -4.76 5.26 -0.33
N PHE A 91 -5.10 5.12 -1.62
CA PHE A 91 -6.03 6.00 -2.33
C PHE A 91 -7.31 5.26 -2.77
N ASP A 92 -7.98 4.55 -1.89
CA ASP A 92 -9.19 3.76 -2.18
C ASP A 92 -8.99 2.76 -3.34
N ARG A 93 -7.74 2.34 -3.54
CA ARG A 93 -7.36 1.39 -4.57
C ARG A 93 -7.48 -0.03 -4.06
N ALA A 94 -7.72 -0.94 -4.98
CA ALA A 94 -7.83 -2.35 -4.69
C ALA A 94 -6.50 -3.07 -4.95
N LEU A 95 -6.27 -4.16 -4.22
CA LEU A 95 -5.20 -5.10 -4.49
C LEU A 95 -5.75 -6.26 -5.32
N VAL A 96 -5.10 -6.50 -6.45
CA VAL A 96 -5.32 -7.71 -7.24
C VAL A 96 -4.19 -8.68 -6.98
N THR A 97 -4.55 -9.85 -6.47
CA THR A 97 -3.65 -10.96 -6.24
C THR A 97 -3.86 -12.01 -7.31
N ARG A 98 -2.76 -12.52 -7.87
CA ARG A 98 -2.79 -13.63 -8.82
C ARG A 98 -1.87 -14.72 -8.31
N THR A 99 -2.40 -15.90 -8.12
CA THR A 99 -1.62 -17.07 -7.76
C THR A 99 -2.10 -18.30 -8.52
N ILE A 100 -1.18 -19.10 -8.97
CA ILE A 100 -1.45 -20.36 -9.66
C ILE A 100 -1.56 -21.53 -8.68
N SER A 101 -1.05 -21.39 -7.47
CA SER A 101 -1.06 -22.43 -6.43
C SER A 101 -2.28 -22.37 -5.50
N GLY A 102 -3.10 -21.30 -5.58
CA GLY A 102 -4.16 -21.03 -4.63
C GLY A 102 -3.66 -20.55 -3.26
N ARG A 103 -2.35 -20.34 -3.12
CA ARG A 103 -1.72 -19.80 -1.92
C ARG A 103 -1.10 -18.45 -2.22
N LEU A 104 -1.23 -17.53 -1.29
CA LEU A 104 -0.59 -16.22 -1.34
C LEU A 104 0.60 -16.26 -0.38
N CYS A 105 1.79 -16.00 -0.88
CA CYS A 105 3.03 -16.21 -0.15
C CYS A 105 3.88 -14.93 -0.06
N ARG A 106 4.77 -14.91 0.90
CA ARG A 106 5.85 -13.92 0.96
C ARG A 106 6.62 -13.92 -0.36
N GLY A 107 6.86 -12.73 -0.90
CA GLY A 107 7.53 -12.53 -2.18
C GLY A 107 6.58 -12.50 -3.39
N ASP A 108 5.33 -12.91 -3.23
CA ASP A 108 4.35 -12.78 -4.32
C ASP A 108 4.11 -11.29 -4.62
N ILE A 109 3.99 -10.97 -5.90
CA ILE A 109 3.71 -9.62 -6.35
C ILE A 109 2.20 -9.44 -6.46
N VAL A 110 1.71 -8.39 -5.79
CA VAL A 110 0.33 -7.94 -5.90
C VAL A 110 0.27 -6.63 -6.68
N THR A 111 -0.80 -6.41 -7.42
CA THR A 111 -0.97 -5.23 -8.26
C THR A 111 -1.99 -4.28 -7.64
N VAL A 112 -1.64 -3.00 -7.55
CA VAL A 112 -2.56 -1.93 -7.12
C VAL A 112 -3.35 -1.45 -8.33
N VAL A 113 -4.66 -1.46 -8.23
CA VAL A 113 -5.57 -1.07 -9.32
C VAL A 113 -6.64 -0.11 -8.84
N ASP A 114 -7.10 0.72 -9.74
CA ASP A 114 -8.33 1.50 -9.55
C ASP A 114 -9.53 0.56 -9.80
N PRO A 115 -10.39 0.33 -8.81
CA PRO A 115 -11.52 -0.58 -8.95
C PRO A 115 -12.61 -0.07 -9.91
N LEU A 116 -12.62 1.23 -10.22
CA LEU A 116 -13.64 1.85 -11.08
C LEU A 116 -13.34 1.70 -12.58
N ASN A 117 -12.07 1.79 -12.95
CA ASN A 117 -11.64 1.80 -14.35
C ASN A 117 -10.60 0.75 -14.71
N GLY A 118 -10.07 0.01 -13.72
CA GLY A 118 -9.07 -1.03 -13.91
C GLY A 118 -7.65 -0.52 -14.18
N THR A 119 -7.40 0.78 -14.01
CA THR A 119 -6.05 1.35 -14.19
C THR A 119 -5.10 0.75 -13.16
N GLN A 120 -3.92 0.31 -13.63
CA GLN A 120 -2.88 -0.26 -12.78
C GLN A 120 -1.89 0.84 -12.39
N TYR A 121 -1.56 0.91 -11.09
CA TYR A 121 -0.65 1.91 -10.52
C TYR A 121 0.69 1.33 -10.10
N GLY A 122 0.92 0.06 -10.37
CA GLY A 122 2.13 -0.65 -9.99
C GLY A 122 1.82 -1.84 -9.10
N GLY A 123 2.82 -2.31 -8.37
CA GLY A 123 2.69 -3.46 -7.50
C GLY A 123 3.70 -3.44 -6.38
N CYS A 124 3.51 -4.34 -5.42
CA CYS A 124 4.43 -4.53 -4.32
C CYS A 124 4.62 -6.01 -4.01
N GLY A 125 5.78 -6.35 -3.47
CA GLY A 125 6.08 -7.69 -2.98
C GLY A 125 5.58 -7.87 -1.56
N LEU A 126 4.86 -8.95 -1.29
CA LEU A 126 4.35 -9.26 0.03
C LEU A 126 5.48 -9.68 1.00
N GLY A 127 5.32 -9.30 2.26
CA GLY A 127 6.08 -9.82 3.39
C GLY A 127 5.45 -11.07 4.00
N ASP A 128 5.87 -11.41 5.21
CA ASP A 128 5.22 -12.46 6.00
C ASP A 128 3.81 -12.03 6.46
N PHE A 129 2.96 -13.02 6.69
CA PHE A 129 1.61 -12.83 7.19
C PHE A 129 1.60 -13.07 8.70
N VAL A 130 1.34 -12.03 9.47
CA VAL A 130 1.20 -12.16 10.93
C VAL A 130 -0.27 -12.36 11.27
N PRO A 131 -0.66 -13.53 11.79
CA PRO A 131 -2.04 -13.77 12.19
C PRO A 131 -2.37 -13.03 13.49
N TYR A 132 -3.55 -12.43 13.54
CA TYR A 132 -4.11 -11.78 14.72
C TYR A 132 -5.49 -12.37 15.02
N ARG A 133 -5.69 -12.81 16.27
CA ARG A 133 -6.96 -13.35 16.74
C ARG A 133 -7.46 -12.59 17.95
N ARG A 134 -8.76 -12.48 18.09
CA ARG A 134 -9.34 -12.00 19.34
C ARG A 134 -9.17 -13.09 20.42
N ALA A 135 -8.95 -12.66 21.65
CA ALA A 135 -9.10 -13.56 22.79
C ALA A 135 -10.59 -14.00 22.84
N GLY A 136 -10.78 -15.30 22.84
CA GLY A 136 -12.11 -15.89 22.96
C GLY A 136 -12.74 -15.66 24.32
#